data_70111fd4a995d803b9df196dfd32ed8e
#
_entry.id   70111fd4a995d803b9df196dfd32ed8e
#
_cell.length_a   1.000
_cell.length_b   1.000
_cell.length_c   1.000
_cell.angle_alpha   90.00
_cell.angle_beta   90.00
_cell.angle_gamma   90.00
#
_symmetry.space_group_name_H-M   'P 1'
#
loop_
_entity.id
_entity.type
_entity.pdbx_description
1 polymer ?
#
loop_
_entity_poly.entity_id
_entity_poly.type
_entity_poly.pdbx_seq_one_letter_code
_entity_poly.pdbx_strand_id
1 'polypeptide(L)'
;MTAEFRANAYAYALLSVADLTTALDLWAGRFGMQIVARRQGSDPAWAKRLGVAADDIVDQALLVTPGRLQGGIHLVQFRVPGAPVRAGARPTDLVPKSVDIVVRDIQARHAELQAAGFRFRSPIGR
;
A
#
# COMPACT_ATOMS: atom_id res chain seq x y z
N MET A 1 -15.60 28.27 22.77
CA MET A 1 -15.51 26.80 22.93
C MET A 1 -14.54 26.28 21.88
N THR A 2 -13.40 25.80 22.29
CA THR A 2 -12.45 25.16 21.38
C THR A 2 -12.93 23.75 21.09
N ALA A 3 -13.14 23.41 19.80
CA ALA A 3 -13.42 22.04 19.43
C ALA A 3 -12.16 21.19 19.70
N GLU A 4 -12.30 20.16 20.51
CA GLU A 4 -11.23 19.19 20.72
C GLU A 4 -11.06 18.36 19.45
N PHE A 5 -9.90 18.47 18.82
CA PHE A 5 -9.58 17.62 17.68
C PHE A 5 -9.21 16.23 18.17
N ARG A 6 -9.93 15.24 17.70
CA ARG A 6 -9.64 13.81 17.94
C ARG A 6 -9.38 13.12 16.63
N ALA A 7 -8.23 12.50 16.51
CA ALA A 7 -7.94 11.62 15.39
C ALA A 7 -8.63 10.26 15.60
N ASN A 8 -9.35 9.83 14.59
CA ASN A 8 -9.85 8.45 14.47
C ASN A 8 -8.78 7.55 13.83
N ALA A 9 -9.10 6.29 13.61
CA ALA A 9 -8.24 5.41 12.82
C ALA A 9 -8.01 6.02 11.43
N TYR A 10 -6.80 5.81 10.87
CA TYR A 10 -6.50 6.31 9.52
C TYR A 10 -7.45 5.66 8.50
N ALA A 11 -7.85 6.43 7.49
CA ALA A 11 -8.71 5.92 6.42
C ALA A 11 -7.92 5.08 5.44
N TYR A 12 -6.83 5.61 4.90
CA TYR A 12 -5.99 4.96 3.90
C TYR A 12 -4.52 5.37 4.07
N ALA A 13 -3.61 4.42 3.85
CA ALA A 13 -2.21 4.71 3.62
C ALA A 13 -1.98 4.77 2.09
N LEU A 14 -1.42 5.89 1.61
CA LEU A 14 -1.08 6.05 0.19
C LEU A 14 0.33 5.53 -0.05
N LEU A 15 0.45 4.61 -0.99
CA LEU A 15 1.72 4.01 -1.41
C LEU A 15 1.93 4.22 -2.91
N SER A 16 3.07 4.77 -3.28
CA SER A 16 3.52 4.82 -4.67
C SER A 16 4.13 3.47 -5.06
N VAL A 17 3.69 2.93 -6.19
CA VAL A 17 4.17 1.65 -6.72
C VAL A 17 4.68 1.81 -8.15
N ALA A 18 5.69 1.02 -8.51
CA ALA A 18 6.24 1.07 -9.87
C ALA A 18 5.31 0.46 -10.90
N ASP A 19 4.56 -0.59 -10.52
CA ASP A 19 3.60 -1.29 -11.36
C ASP A 19 2.39 -1.71 -10.51
N LEU A 20 1.24 -1.13 -10.84
CA LEU A 20 0.02 -1.40 -10.08
C LEU A 20 -0.47 -2.83 -10.25
N THR A 21 -0.33 -3.43 -11.42
CA THR A 21 -0.78 -4.81 -11.66
C THR A 21 -0.02 -5.78 -10.75
N THR A 22 1.29 -5.66 -10.67
CA THR A 22 2.13 -6.44 -9.75
C THR A 22 1.76 -6.19 -8.28
N ALA A 23 1.53 -4.95 -7.92
CA ALA A 23 1.11 -4.61 -6.55
C ALA A 23 -0.27 -5.21 -6.20
N LEU A 24 -1.22 -5.20 -7.13
CA LEU A 24 -2.55 -5.79 -6.91
C LEU A 24 -2.49 -7.31 -6.80
N ASP A 25 -1.58 -7.99 -7.52
CA ASP A 25 -1.37 -9.43 -7.32
C ASP A 25 -0.98 -9.75 -5.87
N LEU A 26 -0.14 -8.94 -5.27
CA LEU A 26 0.22 -9.09 -3.87
C LEU A 26 -0.93 -8.73 -2.93
N TRP A 27 -1.41 -7.49 -3.01
CA TRP A 27 -2.34 -6.95 -2.01
C TRP A 27 -3.75 -7.55 -2.11
N ALA A 28 -4.28 -7.71 -3.31
CA ALA A 28 -5.58 -8.31 -3.52
C ALA A 28 -5.47 -9.82 -3.74
N GLY A 29 -4.56 -10.26 -4.61
CA GLY A 29 -4.46 -11.66 -4.99
C GLY A 29 -3.95 -12.56 -3.86
N ARG A 30 -2.92 -12.14 -3.13
CA ARG A 30 -2.31 -12.98 -2.08
C ARG A 30 -2.74 -12.61 -0.67
N PHE A 31 -2.90 -11.34 -0.37
CA PHE A 31 -3.36 -10.90 0.96
C PHE A 31 -4.88 -10.84 1.09
N GLY A 32 -5.61 -10.98 -0.02
CA GLY A 32 -7.06 -11.04 0.01
C GLY A 32 -7.75 -9.71 0.29
N MET A 33 -7.07 -8.58 0.10
CA MET A 33 -7.72 -7.27 0.19
C MET A 33 -8.68 -7.07 -0.97
N GLN A 34 -9.77 -6.38 -0.71
CA GLN A 34 -10.80 -6.08 -1.68
C GLN A 34 -10.50 -4.76 -2.39
N ILE A 35 -10.46 -4.78 -3.71
CA ILE A 35 -10.41 -3.56 -4.52
C ILE A 35 -11.79 -2.93 -4.52
N VAL A 36 -11.93 -1.76 -3.92
CA VAL A 36 -13.22 -1.04 -3.84
C VAL A 36 -13.34 0.07 -4.89
N ALA A 37 -12.23 0.53 -5.42
CA ALA A 37 -12.20 1.48 -6.52
C ALA A 37 -10.91 1.32 -7.32
N ARG A 38 -10.97 1.52 -8.63
CA ARG A 38 -9.82 1.61 -9.53
C ARG A 38 -10.07 2.67 -10.57
N ARG A 39 -9.06 3.45 -10.87
CA ARG A 39 -9.09 4.43 -11.94
C ARG A 39 -7.81 4.35 -12.76
N GLN A 40 -7.95 4.09 -14.04
CA GLN A 40 -6.88 4.16 -15.01
C GLN A 40 -6.87 5.54 -15.68
N GLY A 41 -5.69 6.05 -15.97
CA GLY A 41 -5.49 7.35 -16.60
C GLY A 41 -5.39 8.51 -15.62
N SER A 42 -5.39 9.71 -16.17
CA SER A 42 -5.17 10.95 -15.41
C SER A 42 -6.25 11.19 -14.35
N ASP A 43 -5.83 11.79 -13.26
CA ASP A 43 -6.71 12.18 -12.16
C ASP A 43 -6.34 13.59 -11.66
N PRO A 44 -7.00 14.63 -12.20
CA PRO A 44 -6.70 16.00 -11.81
C PRO A 44 -6.90 16.31 -10.34
N ALA A 45 -7.90 15.69 -9.71
CA ALA A 45 -8.21 15.93 -8.29
C ALA A 45 -7.13 15.38 -7.38
N TRP A 46 -6.68 14.14 -7.60
CA TRP A 46 -5.58 13.55 -6.85
C TRP A 46 -4.24 14.18 -7.18
N ALA A 47 -3.99 14.49 -8.47
CA ALA A 47 -2.77 15.17 -8.88
C ALA A 47 -2.58 16.50 -8.15
N LYS A 48 -3.65 17.29 -8.04
CA LYS A 48 -3.64 18.55 -7.27
C LYS A 48 -3.28 18.34 -5.80
N ARG A 49 -3.84 17.30 -5.17
CA ARG A 49 -3.56 16.98 -3.76
C ARG A 49 -2.11 16.54 -3.55
N LEU A 50 -1.55 15.82 -4.53
CA LEU A 50 -0.18 15.31 -4.46
C LEU A 50 0.87 16.29 -5.00
N GLY A 51 0.46 17.40 -5.60
CA GLY A 51 1.38 18.39 -6.16
C GLY A 51 2.07 17.93 -7.45
N VAL A 52 1.41 17.11 -8.26
CA VAL A 52 1.91 16.59 -9.54
C VAL A 52 0.97 16.98 -10.68
N ALA A 53 1.40 16.79 -11.93
CA ALA A 53 0.53 17.01 -13.08
C ALA A 53 -0.53 15.89 -13.18
N ALA A 54 -1.70 16.22 -13.74
CA ALA A 54 -2.80 15.24 -13.86
C ALA A 54 -2.39 13.97 -14.60
N ASP A 55 -1.58 14.11 -15.65
CA ASP A 55 -1.10 13.02 -16.48
C ASP A 55 0.07 12.23 -15.85
N ASP A 56 0.61 12.68 -14.73
CA ASP A 56 1.63 11.91 -14.00
C ASP A 56 1.03 10.68 -13.32
N ILE A 57 -0.26 10.71 -13.00
CA ILE A 57 -0.98 9.53 -12.48
C ILE A 57 -1.46 8.70 -13.67
N VAL A 58 -1.07 7.44 -13.75
CA VAL A 58 -1.45 6.55 -14.85
C VAL A 58 -2.40 5.43 -14.42
N ASP A 59 -2.38 5.05 -13.15
CA ASP A 59 -3.29 4.04 -12.59
C ASP A 59 -3.33 4.17 -11.06
N GLN A 60 -4.45 3.82 -10.46
CA GLN A 60 -4.59 3.83 -9.01
C GLN A 60 -5.69 2.87 -8.56
N ALA A 61 -5.56 2.34 -7.36
CA ALA A 61 -6.55 1.46 -6.75
C ALA A 61 -6.67 1.71 -5.26
N LEU A 62 -7.87 1.57 -4.77
CA LEU A 62 -8.22 1.67 -3.37
C LEU A 62 -8.61 0.28 -2.85
N LEU A 63 -7.93 -0.18 -1.82
CA LEU A 63 -8.12 -1.50 -1.26
C LEU A 63 -8.48 -1.42 0.22
N VAL A 64 -9.36 -2.31 0.64
CA VAL A 64 -9.75 -2.46 2.05
C VAL A 64 -9.70 -3.93 2.46
N THR A 65 -9.55 -4.18 3.75
CA THR A 65 -9.85 -5.50 4.30
C THR A 65 -11.35 -5.74 4.17
N PRO A 66 -11.79 -6.90 3.66
CA PRO A 66 -13.21 -7.21 3.52
C PRO A 66 -13.98 -6.96 4.83
N GLY A 67 -15.10 -6.23 4.73
CA GLY A 67 -15.93 -5.87 5.88
C GLY A 67 -15.41 -4.68 6.71
N ARG A 68 -14.34 -4.00 6.28
CA ARG A 68 -13.82 -2.80 6.92
C ARG A 68 -13.98 -1.58 6.01
N LEU A 69 -14.22 -0.42 6.63
CA LEU A 69 -14.33 0.86 5.93
C LEU A 69 -13.09 1.74 6.13
N GLN A 70 -12.20 1.38 7.05
CA GLN A 70 -11.00 2.14 7.42
C GLN A 70 -9.78 1.22 7.43
N GLY A 71 -8.60 1.81 7.45
CA GLY A 71 -7.36 1.07 7.47
C GLY A 71 -7.03 0.45 6.12
N GLY A 72 -7.47 1.06 5.02
CA GLY A 72 -7.19 0.61 3.67
C GLY A 72 -5.85 1.09 3.12
N ILE A 73 -5.61 0.74 1.88
CA ILE A 73 -4.41 1.12 1.13
C ILE A 73 -4.84 1.75 -0.19
N HIS A 74 -4.26 2.91 -0.50
CA HIS A 74 -4.40 3.57 -1.78
C HIS A 74 -3.09 3.41 -2.55
N LEU A 75 -3.09 2.59 -3.58
CA LEU A 75 -1.94 2.36 -4.46
C LEU A 75 -2.01 3.30 -5.64
N VAL A 76 -0.91 3.99 -5.92
CA VAL A 76 -0.81 4.94 -7.04
C VAL A 76 0.43 4.60 -7.87
N GLN A 77 0.25 4.46 -9.17
CA GLN A 77 1.33 4.34 -10.13
C GLN A 77 1.49 5.65 -10.89
N PHE A 78 2.70 6.20 -10.83
CA PHE A 78 3.08 7.37 -11.60
C PHE A 78 3.70 6.97 -12.94
N ARG A 79 3.59 7.85 -13.94
CA ARG A 79 4.15 7.65 -15.28
C ARG A 79 5.67 7.39 -15.22
N VAL A 80 6.37 8.17 -14.41
CA VAL A 80 7.78 7.99 -14.15
C VAL A 80 7.93 7.57 -12.69
N PRO A 81 8.29 6.31 -12.42
CA PRO A 81 8.47 5.86 -11.05
C PRO A 81 9.66 6.58 -10.41
N GLY A 82 9.48 6.97 -9.15
CA GLY A 82 10.56 7.51 -8.33
C GLY A 82 11.55 6.41 -7.89
N ALA A 83 12.62 6.85 -7.23
CA ALA A 83 13.58 5.93 -6.64
C ALA A 83 12.96 5.14 -5.47
N PRO A 84 13.34 3.86 -5.28
CA PRO A 84 12.88 3.07 -4.15
C PRO A 84 13.55 3.57 -2.85
N VAL A 85 12.90 4.48 -2.14
CA VAL A 85 13.45 5.17 -0.96
C VAL A 85 13.87 4.24 0.18
N ARG A 86 13.38 3.00 0.18
CA ARG A 86 13.77 2.01 1.19
C ARG A 86 14.92 1.11 0.78
N ALA A 87 15.36 1.18 -0.46
CA ALA A 87 16.56 0.46 -0.89
C ALA A 87 17.79 1.01 -0.14
N GLY A 88 18.44 0.17 0.67
CA GLY A 88 19.56 0.58 1.51
C GLY A 88 19.19 1.40 2.74
N ALA A 89 17.92 1.62 3.04
CA ALA A 89 17.47 2.32 4.23
C ALA A 89 17.85 1.56 5.51
N ARG A 90 18.35 2.30 6.49
CA ARG A 90 18.70 1.78 7.81
C ARG A 90 17.46 1.79 8.74
N PRO A 91 17.42 0.96 9.80
CA PRO A 91 16.34 0.99 10.78
C PRO A 91 16.15 2.35 11.46
N THR A 92 17.21 3.16 11.54
CA THR A 92 17.21 4.48 12.17
C THR A 92 16.76 5.63 11.26
N ASP A 93 16.62 5.39 9.96
CA ASP A 93 16.22 6.43 9.02
C ASP A 93 14.76 6.84 9.24
N LEU A 94 14.47 8.13 9.04
CA LEU A 94 13.16 8.73 9.31
C LEU A 94 12.20 8.50 8.13
N VAL A 95 11.80 7.26 7.93
CA VAL A 95 10.83 6.84 6.90
C VAL A 95 9.84 5.85 7.49
N PRO A 96 8.64 5.69 6.93
CA PRO A 96 7.74 4.60 7.30
C PRO A 96 8.41 3.25 7.15
N LYS A 97 8.34 2.40 8.18
CA LYS A 97 9.08 1.12 8.22
C LYS A 97 8.31 -0.04 7.63
N SER A 98 7.04 -0.17 7.99
CA SER A 98 6.24 -1.34 7.67
C SER A 98 4.76 -1.01 7.60
N VAL A 99 4.04 -1.88 6.94
CA VAL A 99 2.60 -2.05 7.09
C VAL A 99 2.41 -3.44 7.68
N ASP A 100 1.85 -3.52 8.88
CA ASP A 100 1.65 -4.79 9.55
C ASP A 100 0.28 -5.35 9.17
N ILE A 101 0.26 -6.62 8.78
CA ILE A 101 -0.95 -7.32 8.34
C ILE A 101 -1.17 -8.51 9.24
N VAL A 102 -2.35 -8.57 9.84
CA VAL A 102 -2.77 -9.73 10.62
C VAL A 102 -3.28 -10.81 9.66
N VAL A 103 -2.71 -11.99 9.74
CA VAL A 103 -3.08 -13.14 8.91
C VAL A 103 -3.48 -14.33 9.78
N ARG A 104 -4.36 -15.17 9.27
CA ARG A 104 -4.61 -16.49 9.84
C ARG A 104 -3.51 -17.43 9.36
N ASP A 105 -3.02 -18.28 10.25
CA ASP A 105 -1.99 -19.27 9.94
C ASP A 105 -0.75 -18.66 9.24
N ILE A 106 0.02 -17.92 10.02
CA ILE A 106 1.21 -17.23 9.50
C ILE A 106 2.22 -18.19 8.87
N GLN A 107 2.31 -19.44 9.35
CA GLN A 107 3.26 -20.43 8.82
C GLN A 107 2.86 -20.85 7.41
N ALA A 108 1.58 -21.14 7.19
CA ALA A 108 1.06 -21.48 5.86
C ALA A 108 1.22 -20.31 4.88
N ARG A 109 0.89 -19.10 5.32
CA ARG A 109 1.05 -17.89 4.48
C ARG A 109 2.51 -17.62 4.14
N HIS A 110 3.42 -17.78 5.10
CA HIS A 110 4.85 -17.62 4.86
C HIS A 110 5.37 -18.64 3.83
N ALA A 111 5.01 -19.92 3.98
CA ALA A 111 5.40 -20.96 3.03
C ALA A 111 4.85 -20.72 1.62
N GLU A 112 3.59 -20.28 1.50
CA GLU A 112 2.96 -19.94 0.24
C GLU A 112 3.69 -18.79 -0.48
N LEU A 113 4.03 -17.73 0.24
CA LEU A 113 4.74 -16.59 -0.31
C LEU A 113 6.18 -16.96 -0.71
N GLN A 114 6.87 -17.78 0.10
CA GLN A 114 8.19 -18.28 -0.26
C GLN A 114 8.16 -19.12 -1.55
N ALA A 115 7.17 -20.01 -1.68
CA ALA A 115 6.97 -20.80 -2.89
C ALA A 115 6.67 -19.92 -4.12
N ALA A 116 6.05 -18.77 -3.91
CA ALA A 116 5.80 -17.77 -4.95
C ALA A 116 7.01 -16.86 -5.27
N GLY A 117 8.17 -17.08 -4.61
CA GLY A 117 9.41 -16.33 -4.87
C GLY A 117 9.61 -15.08 -4.00
N PHE A 118 8.75 -14.82 -3.03
CA PHE A 118 8.95 -13.70 -2.10
C PHE A 118 10.05 -14.02 -1.09
N ARG A 119 10.92 -13.05 -0.86
CA ARG A 119 12.01 -13.17 0.11
C ARG A 119 11.66 -12.47 1.41
N PHE A 120 11.88 -13.13 2.50
CA PHE A 120 11.69 -12.60 3.85
C PHE A 120 13.03 -12.18 4.46
N ARG A 121 13.02 -11.11 5.24
CA ARG A 121 14.24 -10.59 5.91
C ARG A 121 14.64 -11.41 7.12
N SER A 122 13.66 -12.08 7.73
CA SER A 122 13.85 -12.92 8.92
C SER A 122 12.91 -14.13 8.88
N PRO A 123 13.24 -15.19 9.63
CA PRO A 123 12.26 -16.26 9.86
C PRO A 123 11.08 -15.74 10.67
N ILE A 124 10.01 -16.54 10.72
CA ILE A 124 8.86 -16.24 11.60
C ILE A 124 9.36 -16.16 13.04
N GLY A 125 9.11 -15.02 13.69
CA GLY A 125 9.39 -14.83 15.10
C GLY A 125 8.41 -15.64 15.97
N ARG A 126 8.86 -16.01 17.16
CA ARG A 126 8.02 -16.60 18.20
C ARG A 126 7.61 -15.53 19.19
#